data_c7e2ff68f36f9b3badec56805140e818
#
_entry.id   c7e2ff68f36f9b3badec56805140e818
#
_cell.length_a   1.000
_cell.length_b   1.000
_cell.length_c   1.000
_cell.angle_alpha   90.00
_cell.angle_beta   90.00
_cell.angle_gamma   90.00
#
_symmetry.space_group_name_H-M   'P 1'
#
loop_
_entity.id
_entity.type
_entity.pdbx_description
1 polymer ?
#
loop_
_entity_poly.entity_id
_entity_poly.type
_entity_poly.pdbx_seq_one_letter_code
_entity_poly.pdbx_strand_id
1 'polypeptide(L)'
;IAGMLTESASARLATPLFVHPDQLNGSRGLPEYEMQTTFPNPWEGGWWRVRDIVEQQKIAAIATLDIAARHRATVLRNAYLKASRQIERGAAMSPAAFVIPADQHDPLTATKMVNKLRLQGIEVQRAGAKFTHEGRVYGAGTFVVSMAQPKMGVIRWLLGRTFYPDNTYTRNRDGSPMRPYDMSTDTMAEFMGVRVDPIESNVESGLAVVREAIAPAGQVASGRNGYVLDGRLNDSFKAVNLLLAANVDVRRVTGTVERAQPGDFVVPSSADDAIVSRIASATGVDFTALDADASGVSQPQRRTRIGMYQRYYGGNMDEGWTRWLLEDFEFPYDTLMDAAVTGGTLNDDYDVIVLPADSVARMTGDQPENGPSRGGSPEDYPPAFRSGFGDEGVTALEAFVENGGTLVTFAQAGDLAIEKFDLPVRNAVAGLSSTEFWSPGSTLRVDIDRDHPLAYGMPAKGLAAFLGGNQVYEVVATPRNDRVERIVTFIDRDILESGWLLGEDVIAEKAAMVSVTHGEGRVVLIGFRAQHRAQTHGTFKLVFNALMGAGVPGAAGSAATDSGGRP
;
A
#
# COMPACT_ATOMS: atom_id res chain seq x y z
N ILE A 1 1.97 9.28 -24.80
CA ILE A 1 3.15 10.06 -24.38
C ILE A 1 4.38 9.31 -24.89
N ALA A 2 5.35 10.05 -25.42
CA ALA A 2 6.69 9.52 -25.67
C ALA A 2 7.59 10.04 -24.55
N GLY A 3 8.01 9.14 -23.70
CA GLY A 3 8.99 9.40 -22.66
C GLY A 3 10.32 8.77 -23.06
N MET A 4 11.42 9.40 -22.68
CA MET A 4 12.76 8.86 -22.84
C MET A 4 13.48 9.01 -21.51
N LEU A 5 13.97 7.90 -20.98
CA LEU A 5 14.80 7.85 -19.80
C LEU A 5 16.22 7.52 -20.21
N THR A 6 17.18 8.36 -19.81
CA THR A 6 18.60 8.09 -19.99
C THR A 6 19.24 7.94 -18.61
N GLU A 7 19.94 6.84 -18.41
CA GLU A 7 20.67 6.55 -17.18
C GLU A 7 22.14 6.35 -17.49
N SER A 8 23.00 7.05 -16.77
CA SER A 8 24.44 6.81 -16.78
C SER A 8 24.84 6.01 -15.53
N ALA A 9 25.89 5.20 -15.65
CA ALA A 9 26.40 4.42 -14.51
C ALA A 9 26.73 5.33 -13.32
N SER A 10 26.32 4.92 -12.11
CA SER A 10 26.50 5.73 -10.92
C SER A 10 27.97 5.88 -10.52
N ALA A 11 28.38 7.11 -10.24
CA ALA A 11 29.59 7.38 -9.45
C ALA A 11 29.13 7.49 -7.99
N ARG A 12 29.28 6.45 -7.21
CA ARG A 12 28.84 6.37 -5.82
C ARG A 12 29.33 7.53 -5.00
N LEU A 13 28.39 8.23 -4.33
CA LEU A 13 28.67 9.36 -3.44
C LEU A 13 29.65 10.38 -4.04
N ALA A 14 29.63 10.55 -5.37
CA ALA A 14 30.54 11.39 -6.10
C ALA A 14 32.05 11.01 -5.98
N THR A 15 32.35 9.81 -5.52
CA THR A 15 33.72 9.32 -5.41
C THR A 15 34.24 8.90 -6.79
N PRO A 16 35.40 9.42 -7.25
CA PRO A 16 36.00 8.94 -8.48
C PRO A 16 36.37 7.45 -8.38
N LEU A 17 36.02 6.69 -9.41
CA LEU A 17 36.32 5.27 -9.53
C LEU A 17 37.31 5.07 -10.68
N PHE A 18 38.29 4.20 -10.49
CA PHE A 18 39.11 3.69 -11.57
C PHE A 18 38.64 2.28 -11.91
N VAL A 19 38.17 2.08 -13.13
CA VAL A 19 37.65 0.79 -13.61
C VAL A 19 38.67 0.18 -14.58
N HIS A 20 39.19 -0.98 -14.26
CA HIS A 20 40.08 -1.73 -15.14
C HIS A 20 39.30 -2.36 -16.31
N PRO A 21 39.92 -2.52 -17.48
CA PRO A 21 39.25 -3.15 -18.62
C PRO A 21 38.69 -4.56 -18.33
N ASP A 22 39.38 -5.34 -17.48
CA ASP A 22 38.98 -6.68 -17.05
C ASP A 22 37.76 -6.71 -16.11
N GLN A 23 37.37 -5.56 -15.56
CA GLN A 23 36.15 -5.39 -14.76
C GLN A 23 34.92 -5.08 -15.62
N LEU A 24 35.12 -4.82 -16.92
CA LEU A 24 34.05 -4.48 -17.86
C LEU A 24 33.40 -5.77 -18.35
N ASN A 25 32.25 -6.09 -17.79
CA ASN A 25 31.49 -7.29 -18.11
C ASN A 25 30.16 -6.95 -18.76
N GLY A 26 29.67 -7.84 -19.59
CA GLY A 26 28.33 -7.78 -20.13
C GLY A 26 27.27 -7.85 -19.03
N SER A 27 26.10 -7.32 -19.30
CA SER A 27 24.95 -7.35 -18.40
C SER A 27 23.64 -7.47 -19.18
N ARG A 28 22.51 -7.13 -18.56
CA ARG A 28 21.18 -7.23 -19.21
C ARG A 28 21.18 -6.65 -20.63
N GLY A 29 20.85 -7.46 -21.62
CA GLY A 29 20.77 -7.06 -23.04
C GLY A 29 22.12 -6.83 -23.74
N LEU A 30 23.23 -6.99 -23.01
CA LEU A 30 24.59 -6.92 -23.54
C LEU A 30 25.40 -8.09 -22.91
N PRO A 31 25.24 -9.32 -23.42
CA PRO A 31 25.86 -10.51 -22.80
C PRO A 31 27.39 -10.46 -22.87
N GLU A 32 27.95 -9.82 -23.89
CA GLU A 32 29.39 -9.62 -24.07
C GLU A 32 29.69 -8.13 -24.14
N TYR A 33 30.73 -7.67 -23.43
CA TYR A 33 31.16 -6.26 -23.43
C TYR A 33 32.09 -6.02 -24.64
N GLU A 34 31.51 -6.00 -25.82
CA GLU A 34 32.22 -5.77 -27.07
C GLU A 34 31.43 -4.87 -28.03
N MET A 35 32.07 -4.43 -29.11
CA MET A 35 31.44 -3.59 -30.12
C MET A 35 30.30 -4.34 -30.84
N GLN A 36 29.10 -3.77 -30.81
CA GLN A 36 27.90 -4.29 -31.45
C GLN A 36 27.13 -3.15 -32.11
N THR A 37 26.17 -3.49 -32.99
CA THR A 37 25.33 -2.47 -33.65
C THR A 37 24.60 -1.53 -32.68
N THR A 38 24.15 -2.08 -31.54
CA THR A 38 23.48 -1.33 -30.47
C THR A 38 24.44 -0.74 -29.43
N PHE A 39 25.73 -1.08 -29.54
CA PHE A 39 26.80 -0.63 -28.64
C PHE A 39 28.07 -0.38 -29.45
N PRO A 40 28.09 0.65 -30.35
CA PRO A 40 29.14 0.81 -31.36
C PRO A 40 30.47 1.34 -30.82
N ASN A 41 30.48 1.90 -29.61
CA ASN A 41 31.67 2.50 -29.02
C ASN A 41 31.78 2.16 -27.52
N PRO A 42 32.20 0.92 -27.19
CA PRO A 42 32.42 0.52 -25.79
C PRO A 42 33.44 1.44 -25.11
N TRP A 43 33.17 1.79 -23.85
CA TRP A 43 34.14 2.48 -23.01
C TRP A 43 35.25 1.50 -22.60
N GLU A 44 36.51 1.92 -22.76
CA GLU A 44 37.67 1.05 -22.52
C GLU A 44 38.14 0.98 -21.06
N GLY A 45 37.38 1.56 -20.14
CA GLY A 45 37.75 1.67 -18.73
C GLY A 45 38.51 2.97 -18.40
N GLY A 46 39.10 3.03 -17.22
CA GLY A 46 39.80 4.21 -16.73
C GLY A 46 39.03 4.93 -15.61
N TRP A 47 39.31 6.22 -15.44
CA TRP A 47 38.62 7.01 -14.43
C TRP A 47 37.17 7.30 -14.79
N TRP A 48 36.26 7.01 -13.85
CA TRP A 48 34.84 7.35 -13.90
C TRP A 48 34.49 8.31 -12.78
N ARG A 49 33.97 9.49 -13.12
CA ARG A 49 33.72 10.59 -12.20
C ARG A 49 32.31 11.12 -12.35
N VAL A 50 31.77 11.79 -11.34
CA VAL A 50 30.50 12.53 -11.45
C VAL A 50 30.48 13.47 -12.65
N ARG A 51 31.63 14.10 -12.98
CA ARG A 51 31.74 14.98 -14.14
C ARG A 51 31.43 14.24 -15.45
N ASP A 52 31.88 13.03 -15.60
CA ASP A 52 31.63 12.22 -16.81
C ASP A 52 30.14 11.93 -16.96
N ILE A 53 29.46 11.60 -15.86
CA ILE A 53 27.99 11.43 -15.83
C ILE A 53 27.28 12.72 -16.24
N VAL A 54 27.65 13.85 -15.66
CA VAL A 54 27.05 15.16 -15.95
C VAL A 54 27.21 15.50 -17.44
N GLU A 55 28.41 15.30 -18.01
CA GLU A 55 28.65 15.60 -19.44
C GLU A 55 27.83 14.67 -20.35
N GLN A 56 27.73 13.37 -20.06
CA GLN A 56 26.89 12.44 -20.82
C GLN A 56 25.41 12.84 -20.78
N GLN A 57 24.87 13.13 -19.59
CA GLN A 57 23.47 13.56 -19.45
C GLN A 57 23.21 14.90 -20.13
N LYS A 58 24.15 15.84 -20.05
CA LYS A 58 24.09 17.13 -20.74
C LYS A 58 24.07 16.96 -22.25
N ILE A 59 24.95 16.10 -22.80
CA ILE A 59 25.01 15.81 -24.23
C ILE A 59 23.68 15.21 -24.70
N ALA A 60 23.15 14.21 -23.99
CA ALA A 60 21.87 13.59 -24.30
C ALA A 60 20.71 14.61 -24.26
N ALA A 61 20.67 15.48 -23.24
CA ALA A 61 19.66 16.52 -23.11
C ALA A 61 19.72 17.55 -24.25
N ILE A 62 20.94 18.06 -24.56
CA ILE A 62 21.14 19.03 -25.66
C ILE A 62 20.80 18.40 -27.02
N ALA A 63 21.21 17.15 -27.27
CA ALA A 63 20.88 16.45 -28.51
C ALA A 63 19.35 16.28 -28.66
N THR A 64 18.65 15.98 -27.59
CA THR A 64 17.19 15.88 -27.59
C THR A 64 16.52 17.22 -27.91
N LEU A 65 17.00 18.32 -27.31
CA LEU A 65 16.51 19.67 -27.59
C LEU A 65 16.81 20.10 -29.02
N ASP A 66 18.00 19.81 -29.56
CA ASP A 66 18.40 20.12 -30.92
C ASP A 66 17.51 19.39 -31.94
N ILE A 67 17.29 18.08 -31.77
CA ILE A 67 16.37 17.30 -32.61
C ILE A 67 14.95 17.86 -32.53
N ALA A 68 14.46 18.16 -31.35
CA ALA A 68 13.12 18.73 -31.17
C ALA A 68 12.99 20.10 -31.86
N ALA A 69 14.02 20.95 -31.79
CA ALA A 69 14.04 22.26 -32.44
C ALA A 69 14.08 22.15 -33.95
N ARG A 70 14.94 21.29 -34.52
CA ARG A 70 15.03 21.05 -35.97
C ARG A 70 13.74 20.46 -36.52
N HIS A 71 13.09 19.57 -35.80
CA HIS A 71 11.88 18.89 -36.24
C HIS A 71 10.61 19.41 -35.54
N ARG A 72 10.62 20.67 -35.05
CA ARG A 72 9.53 21.23 -34.24
C ARG A 72 8.13 21.08 -34.85
N ALA A 73 8.01 21.29 -36.17
CA ALA A 73 6.72 21.14 -36.85
C ALA A 73 6.20 19.68 -36.78
N THR A 74 7.07 18.70 -36.95
CA THR A 74 6.75 17.29 -36.87
C THR A 74 6.42 16.88 -35.42
N VAL A 75 7.19 17.35 -34.45
CA VAL A 75 6.96 17.06 -33.01
C VAL A 75 5.61 17.62 -32.58
N LEU A 76 5.31 18.88 -32.90
CA LEU A 76 4.02 19.51 -32.53
C LEU A 76 2.85 18.85 -33.26
N ARG A 77 2.98 18.55 -34.55
CA ARG A 77 1.95 17.84 -35.32
C ARG A 77 1.69 16.45 -34.74
N ASN A 78 2.74 15.70 -34.40
CA ASN A 78 2.59 14.37 -33.80
C ASN A 78 1.94 14.44 -32.41
N ALA A 79 2.25 15.44 -31.60
CA ALA A 79 1.58 15.66 -30.31
C ALA A 79 0.07 15.92 -30.51
N TYR A 80 -0.30 16.78 -31.46
CA TYR A 80 -1.70 17.02 -31.81
C TYR A 80 -2.39 15.75 -32.34
N LEU A 81 -1.80 15.08 -33.32
CA LEU A 81 -2.37 13.85 -33.92
C LEU A 81 -2.53 12.75 -32.87
N LYS A 82 -1.60 12.65 -31.92
CA LYS A 82 -1.69 11.69 -30.83
C LYS A 82 -2.89 11.97 -29.93
N ALA A 83 -3.10 13.24 -29.56
CA ALA A 83 -4.25 13.65 -28.77
C ALA A 83 -5.59 13.43 -29.52
N SER A 84 -5.66 13.86 -30.79
CA SER A 84 -6.83 13.69 -31.65
C SER A 84 -7.22 12.22 -31.83
N ARG A 85 -6.24 11.37 -32.17
CA ARG A 85 -6.46 9.93 -32.33
C ARG A 85 -6.87 9.23 -31.01
N GLN A 86 -6.43 9.73 -29.86
CA GLN A 86 -6.89 9.20 -28.58
C GLN A 86 -8.36 9.53 -28.34
N ILE A 87 -8.82 10.74 -28.70
CA ILE A 87 -10.23 11.12 -28.63
C ILE A 87 -11.07 10.23 -29.54
N GLU A 88 -10.66 10.09 -30.81
CA GLU A 88 -11.35 9.26 -31.80
C GLU A 88 -11.46 7.80 -31.37
N ARG A 89 -10.36 7.23 -30.89
CA ARG A 89 -10.34 5.85 -30.38
C ARG A 89 -11.20 5.67 -29.13
N GLY A 90 -11.11 6.63 -28.20
CA GLY A 90 -11.90 6.60 -26.98
C GLY A 90 -13.41 6.70 -27.23
N ALA A 91 -13.82 7.45 -28.28
CA ALA A 91 -15.20 7.55 -28.69
C ALA A 91 -15.75 6.24 -29.31
N ALA A 92 -14.86 5.38 -29.83
CA ALA A 92 -15.22 4.14 -30.55
C ALA A 92 -14.95 2.87 -29.73
N MET A 93 -14.41 2.98 -28.51
CA MET A 93 -14.04 1.80 -27.74
C MET A 93 -15.09 1.41 -26.67
N SER A 94 -15.00 0.18 -26.22
CA SER A 94 -15.67 -0.34 -25.02
C SER A 94 -14.63 -0.54 -23.91
N PRO A 95 -14.91 -0.08 -22.68
CA PRO A 95 -16.04 0.79 -22.31
C PRO A 95 -15.91 2.21 -22.91
N ALA A 96 -17.05 2.89 -23.11
CA ALA A 96 -17.11 4.28 -23.58
C ALA A 96 -16.78 5.29 -22.47
N ALA A 97 -17.08 4.94 -21.22
CA ALA A 97 -16.79 5.75 -20.05
C ALA A 97 -16.68 4.90 -18.78
N PHE A 98 -16.19 5.53 -17.71
CA PHE A 98 -16.17 4.99 -16.36
C PHE A 98 -17.04 5.85 -15.45
N VAL A 99 -17.89 5.20 -14.66
CA VAL A 99 -18.71 5.85 -13.63
C VAL A 99 -18.13 5.58 -12.26
N ILE A 100 -17.94 6.61 -11.46
CA ILE A 100 -17.55 6.54 -10.06
C ILE A 100 -18.81 6.89 -9.26
N PRO A 101 -19.57 5.91 -8.76
CA PRO A 101 -20.83 6.16 -8.06
C PRO A 101 -20.63 7.00 -6.80
N ALA A 102 -21.66 7.75 -6.40
CA ALA A 102 -21.62 8.57 -5.18
C ALA A 102 -21.64 7.71 -3.91
N ASP A 103 -22.27 6.53 -3.96
CA ASP A 103 -22.37 5.56 -2.87
C ASP A 103 -21.10 4.69 -2.76
N GLN A 104 -20.01 5.27 -2.28
CA GLN A 104 -18.75 4.59 -2.02
C GLN A 104 -18.67 4.11 -0.57
N HIS A 105 -17.86 3.08 -0.33
CA HIS A 105 -17.52 2.66 1.02
C HIS A 105 -16.79 3.77 1.79
N ASP A 106 -15.83 4.42 1.12
CA ASP A 106 -15.12 5.61 1.60
C ASP A 106 -15.23 6.74 0.55
N PRO A 107 -16.22 7.63 0.67
CA PRO A 107 -16.43 8.72 -0.30
C PRO A 107 -15.33 9.79 -0.26
N LEU A 108 -14.61 9.95 0.85
CA LEU A 108 -13.48 10.87 0.93
C LEU A 108 -12.30 10.34 0.09
N THR A 109 -12.02 9.05 0.16
CA THR A 109 -11.02 8.40 -0.70
C THR A 109 -11.40 8.48 -2.18
N ALA A 110 -12.68 8.28 -2.53
CA ALA A 110 -13.14 8.48 -3.91
C ALA A 110 -12.94 9.93 -4.40
N THR A 111 -13.17 10.91 -3.54
CA THR A 111 -12.91 12.32 -3.84
C THR A 111 -11.40 12.59 -4.06
N LYS A 112 -10.53 11.98 -3.24
CA LYS A 112 -9.07 12.04 -3.45
C LYS A 112 -8.68 11.46 -4.81
N MET A 113 -9.28 10.33 -5.23
CA MET A 113 -9.07 9.73 -6.55
C MET A 113 -9.48 10.67 -7.68
N VAL A 114 -10.68 11.26 -7.59
CA VAL A 114 -11.16 12.24 -8.58
C VAL A 114 -10.19 13.43 -8.71
N ASN A 115 -9.69 13.95 -7.60
CA ASN A 115 -8.71 15.04 -7.63
C ASN A 115 -7.39 14.62 -8.28
N LYS A 116 -6.92 13.39 -8.04
CA LYS A 116 -5.72 12.83 -8.70
C LYS A 116 -5.93 12.68 -10.22
N LEU A 117 -7.09 12.21 -10.68
CA LEU A 117 -7.44 12.15 -12.11
C LEU A 117 -7.41 13.54 -12.75
N ARG A 118 -8.01 14.54 -12.11
CA ARG A 118 -7.99 15.93 -12.59
C ARG A 118 -6.57 16.50 -12.68
N LEU A 119 -5.75 16.24 -11.68
CA LEU A 119 -4.34 16.65 -11.65
C LEU A 119 -3.55 16.09 -12.85
N GLN A 120 -3.93 14.90 -13.34
CA GLN A 120 -3.39 14.31 -14.57
C GLN A 120 -3.91 14.98 -15.86
N GLY A 121 -4.80 15.96 -15.76
CA GLY A 121 -5.44 16.62 -16.90
C GLY A 121 -6.55 15.77 -17.54
N ILE A 122 -7.16 14.88 -16.78
CA ILE A 122 -8.35 14.13 -17.16
C ILE A 122 -9.59 14.95 -16.80
N GLU A 123 -10.49 15.16 -17.77
CA GLU A 123 -11.77 15.77 -17.51
C GLU A 123 -12.67 14.79 -16.75
N VAL A 124 -13.17 15.20 -15.61
CA VAL A 124 -14.13 14.48 -14.81
C VAL A 124 -15.42 15.31 -14.75
N GLN A 125 -16.55 14.68 -15.00
CA GLN A 125 -17.86 15.29 -14.93
C GLN A 125 -18.61 14.79 -13.70
N ARG A 126 -19.52 15.58 -13.15
CA ARG A 126 -20.32 15.27 -11.96
C ARG A 126 -21.81 15.41 -12.26
N ALA A 127 -22.59 14.42 -11.87
CA ALA A 127 -24.04 14.44 -11.99
C ALA A 127 -24.67 15.35 -10.92
N GLY A 128 -25.50 16.30 -11.35
CA GLY A 128 -26.26 17.19 -10.47
C GLY A 128 -27.49 16.53 -9.87
N ALA A 129 -28.02 15.47 -10.50
CA ALA A 129 -29.20 14.76 -10.07
C ALA A 129 -29.02 13.24 -10.26
N LYS A 130 -29.91 12.46 -9.65
CA LYS A 130 -30.01 11.00 -9.87
C LYS A 130 -30.33 10.71 -11.34
N PHE A 131 -29.67 9.71 -11.92
CA PHE A 131 -29.90 9.24 -13.28
C PHE A 131 -29.88 7.72 -13.36
N THR A 132 -30.43 7.16 -14.43
CA THR A 132 -30.37 5.74 -14.74
C THR A 132 -29.62 5.55 -16.04
N HIS A 133 -28.65 4.63 -16.06
CA HIS A 133 -27.87 4.31 -17.23
C HIS A 133 -27.59 2.79 -17.28
N GLU A 134 -27.82 2.17 -18.43
CA GLU A 134 -27.65 0.72 -18.65
C GLU A 134 -28.29 -0.16 -17.54
N GLY A 135 -29.50 0.23 -17.12
CA GLY A 135 -30.28 -0.49 -16.10
C GLY A 135 -29.80 -0.27 -14.65
N ARG A 136 -28.74 0.52 -14.44
CA ARG A 136 -28.22 0.89 -13.10
C ARG A 136 -28.66 2.30 -12.73
N VAL A 137 -28.94 2.48 -11.44
CA VAL A 137 -29.33 3.78 -10.87
C VAL A 137 -28.13 4.38 -10.17
N TYR A 138 -27.81 5.61 -10.52
CA TYR A 138 -26.70 6.39 -9.93
C TYR A 138 -27.25 7.62 -9.23
N GLY A 139 -26.78 7.88 -8.01
CA GLY A 139 -27.18 9.05 -7.20
C GLY A 139 -26.61 10.36 -7.72
N ALA A 140 -27.18 11.48 -7.25
CA ALA A 140 -26.56 12.79 -7.41
C ALA A 140 -25.15 12.79 -6.80
N GLY A 141 -24.22 13.53 -7.42
CA GLY A 141 -22.83 13.53 -6.99
C GLY A 141 -21.95 12.46 -7.62
N THR A 142 -22.52 11.50 -8.35
CA THR A 142 -21.77 10.51 -9.14
C THR A 142 -20.86 11.20 -10.16
N PHE A 143 -19.62 10.69 -10.31
CA PHE A 143 -18.69 11.19 -11.32
C PHE A 143 -18.66 10.29 -12.55
N VAL A 144 -18.42 10.91 -13.70
CA VAL A 144 -18.30 10.22 -15.00
C VAL A 144 -17.02 10.68 -15.68
N VAL A 145 -16.26 9.73 -16.21
CA VAL A 145 -15.02 9.93 -16.96
C VAL A 145 -15.17 9.30 -18.33
N SER A 146 -15.39 10.11 -19.36
CA SER A 146 -15.48 9.64 -20.74
C SER A 146 -14.11 9.19 -21.25
N MET A 147 -14.09 8.14 -22.07
CA MET A 147 -12.90 7.69 -22.78
C MET A 147 -12.54 8.58 -23.97
N ALA A 148 -13.47 9.38 -24.50
CA ALA A 148 -13.26 10.29 -25.61
C ALA A 148 -12.45 11.52 -25.20
N GLN A 149 -11.22 11.31 -24.70
CA GLN A 149 -10.31 12.35 -24.21
C GLN A 149 -8.88 12.15 -24.71
N PRO A 150 -8.04 13.21 -24.76
CA PRO A 150 -6.62 13.09 -25.13
C PRO A 150 -5.82 12.14 -24.23
N LYS A 151 -6.30 11.89 -23.02
CA LYS A 151 -5.71 11.01 -22.00
C LYS A 151 -6.32 9.60 -21.97
N MET A 152 -7.04 9.17 -23.00
CA MET A 152 -7.74 7.89 -23.07
C MET A 152 -6.91 6.70 -22.55
N GLY A 153 -5.66 6.57 -22.99
CA GLY A 153 -4.78 5.49 -22.54
C GLY A 153 -4.46 5.54 -21.05
N VAL A 154 -4.34 6.74 -20.48
CA VAL A 154 -4.12 6.93 -19.03
C VAL A 154 -5.40 6.60 -18.24
N ILE A 155 -6.56 7.04 -18.74
CA ILE A 155 -7.87 6.74 -18.12
C ILE A 155 -8.07 5.23 -18.06
N ARG A 156 -7.86 4.54 -19.19
CA ARG A 156 -7.98 3.07 -19.25
C ARG A 156 -7.05 2.38 -18.25
N TRP A 157 -5.82 2.85 -18.14
CA TRP A 157 -4.81 2.27 -17.25
C TRP A 157 -5.16 2.47 -15.77
N LEU A 158 -5.64 3.66 -15.40
CA LEU A 158 -5.92 4.00 -14.01
C LEU A 158 -7.27 3.46 -13.50
N LEU A 159 -8.28 3.31 -14.38
CA LEU A 159 -9.63 2.96 -13.98
C LEU A 159 -10.09 1.59 -14.48
N GLY A 160 -9.50 1.08 -15.56
CA GLY A 160 -9.87 -0.21 -16.15
C GLY A 160 -9.04 -1.35 -15.60
N ARG A 161 -9.67 -2.51 -15.48
CA ARG A 161 -8.96 -3.76 -15.15
C ARG A 161 -7.91 -4.06 -16.20
N THR A 162 -6.76 -4.51 -15.78
CA THR A 162 -5.64 -4.86 -16.63
C THR A 162 -5.27 -6.33 -16.45
N PHE A 163 -5.27 -7.10 -17.53
CA PHE A 163 -4.71 -8.44 -17.56
C PHE A 163 -3.38 -8.40 -18.29
N TYR A 164 -2.33 -8.79 -17.60
CA TYR A 164 -1.01 -8.86 -18.20
C TYR A 164 -0.98 -10.05 -19.17
N PRO A 165 -0.48 -9.86 -20.41
CA PRO A 165 -0.52 -10.93 -21.40
C PRO A 165 0.38 -12.10 -20.98
N ASP A 166 -0.15 -13.32 -21.08
CA ASP A 166 0.62 -14.55 -20.93
C ASP A 166 0.78 -15.22 -22.30
N ASN A 167 1.94 -15.08 -22.89
CA ASN A 167 2.25 -15.59 -24.22
C ASN A 167 3.77 -15.78 -24.38
N THR A 168 4.21 -16.19 -25.58
CA THR A 168 5.62 -16.45 -25.87
C THR A 168 6.55 -15.25 -25.69
N TYR A 169 6.03 -14.03 -25.73
CA TYR A 169 6.82 -12.80 -25.54
C TYR A 169 6.99 -12.41 -24.05
N THR A 170 6.19 -13.01 -23.18
CA THR A 170 6.23 -12.77 -21.74
C THR A 170 6.78 -13.96 -20.97
N ARG A 171 7.32 -14.97 -21.70
CA ARG A 171 7.97 -16.14 -21.12
C ARG A 171 9.40 -16.29 -21.62
N ASN A 172 10.27 -16.80 -20.75
CA ASN A 172 11.61 -17.22 -21.08
C ASN A 172 11.58 -18.50 -21.96
N ARG A 173 12.74 -18.88 -22.52
CA ARG A 173 12.86 -20.09 -23.36
C ARG A 173 12.54 -21.39 -22.62
N ASP A 174 12.73 -21.41 -21.30
CA ASP A 174 12.41 -22.53 -20.40
C ASP A 174 10.93 -22.55 -19.97
N GLY A 175 10.12 -21.62 -20.46
CA GLY A 175 8.71 -21.50 -20.14
C GLY A 175 8.43 -20.71 -18.86
N SER A 176 9.42 -20.33 -18.09
CA SER A 176 9.24 -19.50 -16.90
C SER A 176 8.74 -18.09 -17.27
N PRO A 177 7.90 -17.45 -16.44
CA PRO A 177 7.40 -16.11 -16.72
C PRO A 177 8.52 -15.06 -16.63
N MET A 178 8.50 -14.11 -17.55
CA MET A 178 9.39 -12.95 -17.51
C MET A 178 8.83 -11.91 -16.56
N ARG A 179 9.68 -11.41 -15.67
CA ARG A 179 9.27 -10.36 -14.73
C ARG A 179 8.91 -9.07 -15.48
N PRO A 180 7.73 -8.46 -15.23
CA PRO A 180 7.43 -7.11 -15.68
C PRO A 180 8.48 -6.11 -15.18
N TYR A 181 8.57 -4.95 -15.83
CA TYR A 181 9.52 -3.92 -15.42
C TYR A 181 9.28 -3.47 -13.95
N ASP A 182 8.04 -3.24 -13.58
CA ASP A 182 7.63 -2.87 -12.22
C ASP A 182 6.54 -3.82 -11.71
N MET A 183 5.29 -3.57 -12.07
CA MET A 183 4.12 -4.38 -11.69
C MET A 183 3.36 -4.85 -12.93
N SER A 184 2.55 -5.91 -12.78
CA SER A 184 1.66 -6.37 -13.84
C SER A 184 0.35 -5.56 -13.91
N THR A 185 0.01 -4.83 -12.86
CA THR A 185 -1.07 -3.83 -12.80
C THR A 185 -0.74 -2.73 -11.80
N ASP A 186 -1.30 -1.54 -12.01
CA ASP A 186 -1.33 -0.43 -11.07
C ASP A 186 -2.64 0.37 -11.23
N THR A 187 -3.77 -0.35 -11.32
CA THR A 187 -5.11 0.21 -11.42
C THR A 187 -5.44 1.01 -10.18
N MET A 188 -5.47 2.33 -10.31
CA MET A 188 -5.64 3.26 -9.19
C MET A 188 -6.96 3.04 -8.43
N ALA A 189 -8.05 2.75 -9.15
CA ALA A 189 -9.35 2.47 -8.53
C ALA A 189 -9.30 1.26 -7.59
N GLU A 190 -8.61 0.19 -7.99
CA GLU A 190 -8.44 -1.03 -7.21
C GLU A 190 -7.58 -0.78 -5.98
N PHE A 191 -6.44 -0.10 -6.12
CA PHE A 191 -5.57 0.26 -5.00
C PHE A 191 -6.27 1.18 -3.99
N MET A 192 -7.06 2.12 -4.48
CA MET A 192 -7.79 3.03 -3.59
C MET A 192 -9.06 2.43 -2.99
N GLY A 193 -9.49 1.23 -3.42
CA GLY A 193 -10.72 0.60 -2.95
C GLY A 193 -11.97 1.39 -3.38
N VAL A 194 -11.91 2.07 -4.53
CA VAL A 194 -12.99 2.88 -5.08
C VAL A 194 -13.74 2.08 -6.14
N ARG A 195 -15.04 1.95 -5.97
CA ARG A 195 -15.88 1.31 -6.98
C ARG A 195 -15.94 2.16 -8.24
N VAL A 196 -15.63 1.55 -9.37
CA VAL A 196 -15.70 2.15 -10.70
C VAL A 196 -16.43 1.20 -11.63
N ASP A 197 -17.54 1.67 -12.20
CA ASP A 197 -18.36 0.89 -13.12
C ASP A 197 -18.02 1.27 -14.57
N PRO A 198 -17.52 0.36 -15.42
CA PRO A 198 -17.41 0.59 -16.84
C PRO A 198 -18.81 0.63 -17.47
N ILE A 199 -19.04 1.53 -18.44
CA ILE A 199 -20.28 1.65 -19.20
C ILE A 199 -20.00 1.67 -20.71
N GLU A 200 -20.91 1.06 -21.48
CA GLU A 200 -20.74 0.86 -22.92
C GLU A 200 -21.12 2.08 -23.76
N SER A 201 -21.93 2.97 -23.21
CA SER A 201 -22.35 4.22 -23.85
C SER A 201 -22.14 5.44 -22.95
N ASN A 202 -21.95 6.60 -23.53
CA ASN A 202 -21.76 7.84 -22.76
C ASN A 202 -23.10 8.29 -22.14
N VAL A 203 -23.01 8.92 -20.97
CA VAL A 203 -24.16 9.61 -20.33
C VAL A 203 -24.39 10.93 -21.07
N GLU A 204 -25.57 11.10 -21.69
CA GLU A 204 -25.83 12.20 -22.64
C GLU A 204 -26.14 13.55 -21.99
N SER A 205 -26.61 13.60 -20.74
CA SER A 205 -27.08 14.84 -20.11
C SER A 205 -26.99 14.85 -18.59
N GLY A 206 -27.14 16.01 -18.00
CA GLY A 206 -27.17 16.19 -16.52
C GLY A 206 -25.80 16.18 -15.85
N LEU A 207 -24.72 16.28 -16.62
CA LEU A 207 -23.35 16.30 -16.13
C LEU A 207 -22.73 17.70 -16.22
N ALA A 208 -21.96 18.07 -15.21
CA ALA A 208 -21.16 19.31 -15.20
C ALA A 208 -19.68 18.98 -14.99
N VAL A 209 -18.80 19.67 -15.71
CA VAL A 209 -17.35 19.49 -15.58
C VAL A 209 -16.88 19.96 -14.20
N VAL A 210 -16.11 19.12 -13.51
CA VAL A 210 -15.46 19.45 -12.24
C VAL A 210 -14.20 20.28 -12.52
N ARG A 211 -14.30 21.60 -12.37
CA ARG A 211 -13.21 22.55 -12.74
C ARG A 211 -12.17 22.71 -11.64
N GLU A 212 -12.58 22.63 -10.37
CA GLU A 212 -11.71 22.87 -9.21
C GLU A 212 -11.51 21.58 -8.39
N ALA A 213 -10.49 21.55 -7.57
CA ALA A 213 -10.29 20.45 -6.64
C ALA A 213 -11.45 20.43 -5.63
N ILE A 214 -11.96 19.23 -5.39
CA ILE A 214 -13.01 19.03 -4.40
C ILE A 214 -12.33 18.89 -3.03
N ALA A 215 -12.69 19.79 -2.11
CA ALA A 215 -12.27 19.73 -0.72
C ALA A 215 -13.53 19.54 0.15
N PRO A 216 -13.86 18.31 0.55
CA PRO A 216 -14.97 18.08 1.45
C PRO A 216 -14.71 18.80 2.78
N ALA A 217 -15.65 19.58 3.24
CA ALA A 217 -15.66 20.14 4.59
C ALA A 217 -16.57 19.24 5.43
N GLY A 218 -16.02 18.61 6.47
CA GLY A 218 -16.80 17.82 7.39
C GLY A 218 -17.83 18.69 8.13
N GLN A 219 -18.99 18.12 8.39
CA GLN A 219 -20.05 18.77 9.12
C GLN A 219 -20.00 18.39 10.60
N VAL A 220 -20.44 19.28 11.46
CA VAL A 220 -20.52 19.04 12.92
C VAL A 220 -21.96 19.19 13.36
N ALA A 221 -22.52 18.12 13.91
CA ALA A 221 -23.86 18.08 14.48
C ALA A 221 -23.77 17.59 15.94
N SER A 222 -24.04 18.47 16.89
CA SER A 222 -23.98 18.17 18.33
C SER A 222 -25.09 17.24 18.77
N GLY A 223 -24.72 16.16 19.51
CA GLY A 223 -25.63 15.28 20.23
C GLY A 223 -25.44 15.40 21.74
N ARG A 224 -26.39 14.88 22.52
CA ARG A 224 -26.35 14.95 24.00
C ARG A 224 -25.11 14.25 24.59
N ASN A 225 -24.70 13.14 24.00
CA ASN A 225 -23.55 12.35 24.44
C ASN A 225 -22.31 12.53 23.57
N GLY A 226 -22.36 13.43 22.57
CA GLY A 226 -21.22 13.78 21.74
C GLY A 226 -21.40 13.47 20.28
N TYR A 227 -20.37 12.91 19.67
CA TYR A 227 -20.26 12.70 18.22
C TYR A 227 -19.83 11.30 17.87
N VAL A 228 -20.29 10.81 16.71
CA VAL A 228 -19.79 9.59 16.06
C VAL A 228 -19.01 9.99 14.81
N LEU A 229 -17.83 9.41 14.63
CA LEU A 229 -17.06 9.43 13.40
C LEU A 229 -17.12 8.04 12.74
N ASP A 230 -17.42 8.01 11.47
CA ASP A 230 -17.56 6.77 10.69
C ASP A 230 -16.21 6.06 10.52
N GLY A 231 -16.06 4.89 11.12
CA GLY A 231 -14.83 4.08 11.05
C GLY A 231 -14.52 3.49 9.68
N ARG A 232 -15.42 3.59 8.70
CA ARG A 232 -15.17 3.19 7.31
C ARG A 232 -14.26 4.15 6.58
N LEU A 233 -14.16 5.41 7.03
CA LEU A 233 -13.35 6.44 6.39
C LEU A 233 -11.89 6.35 6.86
N ASN A 234 -10.93 6.32 5.95
CA ASN A 234 -9.52 6.43 6.30
C ASN A 234 -9.23 7.72 7.08
N ASP A 235 -9.85 8.83 6.65
CA ASP A 235 -9.64 10.13 7.28
C ASP A 235 -10.21 10.24 8.72
N SER A 236 -11.08 9.32 9.14
CA SER A 236 -11.51 9.24 10.55
C SER A 236 -10.36 8.87 11.47
N PHE A 237 -9.41 8.05 11.03
CA PHE A 237 -8.19 7.75 11.80
C PHE A 237 -7.30 8.99 11.94
N LYS A 238 -7.17 9.79 10.87
CA LYS A 238 -6.48 11.08 10.95
C LYS A 238 -7.18 12.04 11.93
N ALA A 239 -8.51 12.12 11.85
CA ALA A 239 -9.29 12.95 12.77
C ALA A 239 -9.09 12.52 14.23
N VAL A 240 -9.09 11.21 14.51
CA VAL A 240 -8.85 10.64 15.84
C VAL A 240 -7.43 10.97 16.31
N ASN A 241 -6.41 10.81 15.49
CA ASN A 241 -5.03 11.13 15.87
C ASN A 241 -4.87 12.63 16.20
N LEU A 242 -5.53 13.52 15.44
CA LEU A 242 -5.56 14.95 15.73
C LEU A 242 -6.31 15.28 17.03
N LEU A 243 -7.43 14.59 17.32
CA LEU A 243 -8.17 14.73 18.58
C LEU A 243 -7.32 14.29 19.78
N LEU A 244 -6.70 13.11 19.68
CA LEU A 244 -5.82 12.59 20.73
C LEU A 244 -4.60 13.50 20.96
N ALA A 245 -4.05 14.08 19.89
CA ALA A 245 -2.97 15.06 19.99
C ALA A 245 -3.40 16.38 20.67
N ALA A 246 -4.71 16.71 20.59
CA ALA A 246 -5.31 17.84 21.30
C ALA A 246 -5.80 17.47 22.70
N ASN A 247 -5.47 16.26 23.21
CA ASN A 247 -5.93 15.72 24.50
C ASN A 247 -7.46 15.62 24.62
N VAL A 248 -8.16 15.36 23.53
CA VAL A 248 -9.59 15.07 23.52
C VAL A 248 -9.76 13.56 23.74
N ASP A 249 -10.65 13.18 24.66
CA ASP A 249 -11.01 11.80 24.86
C ASP A 249 -11.70 11.22 23.62
N VAL A 250 -11.23 10.08 23.16
CA VAL A 250 -11.83 9.35 22.05
C VAL A 250 -12.04 7.91 22.47
N ARG A 251 -13.15 7.30 22.06
CA ARG A 251 -13.44 5.90 22.33
C ARG A 251 -13.71 5.15 21.02
N ARG A 252 -13.25 3.90 20.92
CA ARG A 252 -13.55 3.00 19.81
C ARG A 252 -14.79 2.19 20.13
N VAL A 253 -15.77 2.16 19.26
CA VAL A 253 -17.00 1.37 19.41
C VAL A 253 -16.70 -0.11 19.13
N THR A 254 -17.17 -0.98 20.01
CA THR A 254 -17.01 -2.45 19.93
C THR A 254 -18.34 -3.19 19.81
N GLY A 255 -19.45 -2.50 20.05
CA GLY A 255 -20.81 -3.01 19.90
C GLY A 255 -21.72 -1.95 19.26
N THR A 256 -22.90 -2.33 18.81
CA THR A 256 -23.83 -1.38 18.17
C THR A 256 -24.60 -0.55 19.21
N VAL A 257 -24.66 0.75 19.01
CA VAL A 257 -25.49 1.66 19.81
C VAL A 257 -25.99 2.81 18.95
N GLU A 258 -27.30 2.97 18.84
CA GLU A 258 -27.95 3.97 17.96
C GLU A 258 -27.46 3.79 16.51
N ARG A 259 -26.71 4.77 15.99
CA ARG A 259 -26.13 4.74 14.66
C ARG A 259 -24.68 4.25 14.62
N ALA A 260 -24.03 4.21 15.80
CA ALA A 260 -22.64 3.80 15.90
C ALA A 260 -22.51 2.27 15.78
N GLN A 261 -21.56 1.83 14.98
CA GLN A 261 -21.27 0.42 14.70
C GLN A 261 -19.88 0.05 15.22
N PRO A 262 -19.59 -1.24 15.41
CA PRO A 262 -18.23 -1.67 15.73
C PRO A 262 -17.22 -1.08 14.73
N GLY A 263 -16.19 -0.44 15.28
CA GLY A 263 -15.18 0.24 14.48
C GLY A 263 -15.36 1.74 14.31
N ASP A 264 -16.52 2.31 14.63
CA ASP A 264 -16.70 3.76 14.69
C ASP A 264 -15.97 4.36 15.90
N PHE A 265 -15.81 5.67 15.90
CA PHE A 265 -15.23 6.39 17.03
C PHE A 265 -16.27 7.32 17.67
N VAL A 266 -16.20 7.44 18.98
CA VAL A 266 -17.04 8.34 19.76
C VAL A 266 -16.17 9.41 20.40
N VAL A 267 -16.59 10.65 20.25
CA VAL A 267 -16.00 11.86 20.86
C VAL A 267 -17.04 12.44 21.82
N PRO A 268 -16.72 12.71 23.10
CA PRO A 268 -17.69 13.19 24.07
C PRO A 268 -18.14 14.62 23.78
N SER A 269 -19.34 14.98 24.21
CA SER A 269 -19.90 16.33 24.08
C SER A 269 -19.13 17.42 24.84
N SER A 270 -18.22 17.02 25.74
CA SER A 270 -17.31 17.93 26.44
C SER A 270 -16.10 18.39 25.61
N ALA A 271 -15.91 17.83 24.41
CA ALA A 271 -14.84 18.25 23.49
C ALA A 271 -15.05 19.71 23.06
N ASP A 272 -13.96 20.46 22.95
CA ASP A 272 -14.01 21.87 22.51
C ASP A 272 -14.51 21.97 21.06
N ASP A 273 -15.60 22.72 20.86
CA ASP A 273 -16.27 22.90 19.58
C ASP A 273 -15.33 23.49 18.50
N ALA A 274 -14.38 24.35 18.90
CA ALA A 274 -13.42 24.94 17.97
C ALA A 274 -12.40 23.89 17.48
N ILE A 275 -11.98 22.98 18.36
CA ILE A 275 -11.11 21.84 17.99
C ILE A 275 -11.85 20.91 17.06
N VAL A 276 -13.08 20.50 17.41
CA VAL A 276 -13.94 19.62 16.61
C VAL A 276 -14.18 20.21 15.21
N SER A 277 -14.61 21.48 15.14
CA SER A 277 -14.89 22.16 13.85
C SER A 277 -13.64 22.28 12.97
N ARG A 278 -12.49 22.59 13.57
CA ARG A 278 -11.22 22.68 12.84
C ARG A 278 -10.82 21.33 12.27
N ILE A 279 -10.95 20.25 13.03
CA ILE A 279 -10.60 18.90 12.59
C ILE A 279 -11.57 18.40 11.52
N ALA A 280 -12.88 18.60 11.68
CA ALA A 280 -13.88 18.30 10.67
C ALA A 280 -13.54 18.98 9.33
N SER A 281 -13.25 20.28 9.37
CA SER A 281 -12.87 21.06 8.18
C SER A 281 -11.56 20.57 7.55
N ALA A 282 -10.56 20.20 8.36
CA ALA A 282 -9.25 19.76 7.87
C ALA A 282 -9.27 18.36 7.26
N THR A 283 -10.13 17.47 7.75
CA THR A 283 -10.19 16.05 7.34
C THR A 283 -11.33 15.74 6.39
N GLY A 284 -12.38 16.57 6.37
CA GLY A 284 -13.61 16.29 5.63
C GLY A 284 -14.52 15.26 6.32
N VAL A 285 -14.16 14.82 7.53
CA VAL A 285 -14.94 13.84 8.31
C VAL A 285 -16.11 14.53 9.00
N ASP A 286 -17.30 13.95 8.86
CA ASP A 286 -18.49 14.39 9.59
C ASP A 286 -18.43 13.94 11.05
N PHE A 287 -18.71 14.86 11.97
CA PHE A 287 -18.97 14.61 13.38
C PHE A 287 -20.48 14.56 13.57
N THR A 288 -21.01 13.34 13.55
CA THR A 288 -22.46 13.10 13.57
C THR A 288 -22.98 13.02 15.01
N ALA A 289 -24.10 13.64 15.30
CA ALA A 289 -24.70 13.66 16.64
C ALA A 289 -24.91 12.24 17.21
N LEU A 290 -24.53 12.05 18.47
CA LEU A 290 -24.80 10.85 19.27
C LEU A 290 -25.59 11.25 20.53
N ASP A 291 -26.81 10.71 20.67
CA ASP A 291 -27.68 10.96 21.82
C ASP A 291 -27.68 9.80 22.83
N ALA A 292 -27.35 8.60 22.38
CA ALA A 292 -27.23 7.43 23.24
C ALA A 292 -25.88 7.38 23.98
N ASP A 293 -25.87 6.78 25.18
CA ASP A 293 -24.63 6.49 25.92
C ASP A 293 -23.92 5.27 25.32
N ALA A 294 -22.72 5.48 24.77
CA ALA A 294 -21.88 4.43 24.20
C ALA A 294 -20.85 3.84 25.19
N SER A 295 -20.82 4.27 26.46
CA SER A 295 -19.77 3.90 27.41
C SER A 295 -19.67 2.38 27.63
N GLY A 296 -20.80 1.66 27.63
CA GLY A 296 -20.87 0.21 27.81
C GLY A 296 -20.45 -0.62 26.59
N VAL A 297 -20.36 0.00 25.40
CA VAL A 297 -20.06 -0.67 24.12
C VAL A 297 -18.90 -0.01 23.37
N SER A 298 -18.04 0.69 24.09
CA SER A 298 -16.86 1.33 23.52
C SER A 298 -15.68 1.29 24.50
N GLN A 299 -14.48 1.35 23.96
CA GLN A 299 -13.23 1.32 24.72
C GLN A 299 -12.44 2.59 24.49
N PRO A 300 -11.77 3.15 25.52
CA PRO A 300 -10.96 4.35 25.37
C PRO A 300 -9.81 4.12 24.38
N GLN A 301 -9.53 5.13 23.58
CA GLN A 301 -8.36 5.17 22.71
C GLN A 301 -7.31 6.09 23.32
N ARG A 302 -6.05 5.74 23.13
CA ARG A 302 -4.90 6.56 23.49
C ARG A 302 -3.94 6.69 22.32
N ARG A 303 -3.06 7.66 22.39
CA ARG A 303 -1.94 7.74 21.44
C ARG A 303 -1.07 6.49 21.62
N THR A 304 -0.98 5.70 20.56
CA THR A 304 -0.13 4.51 20.54
C THR A 304 1.33 4.93 20.37
N ARG A 305 2.23 4.36 21.15
CA ARG A 305 3.68 4.54 21.02
C ARG A 305 4.18 3.54 19.97
N ILE A 306 4.59 4.02 18.83
CA ILE A 306 4.96 3.21 17.67
C ILE A 306 6.45 3.31 17.42
N GLY A 307 7.17 2.17 17.47
CA GLY A 307 8.53 2.04 16.99
C GLY A 307 8.51 1.50 15.56
N MET A 308 9.06 2.24 14.59
CA MET A 308 9.19 1.76 13.22
C MET A 308 10.64 1.43 12.90
N TYR A 309 10.91 0.16 12.66
CA TYR A 309 12.26 -0.31 12.39
C TYR A 309 12.82 0.29 11.10
N GLN A 310 14.00 0.87 11.21
CA GLN A 310 14.77 1.37 10.09
C GLN A 310 16.18 0.75 10.11
N ARG A 311 16.50 0.08 9.03
CA ARG A 311 17.81 -0.41 8.75
C ARG A 311 18.74 0.73 8.35
N TYR A 312 19.92 0.84 8.95
CA TYR A 312 20.86 1.91 8.62
C TYR A 312 21.48 1.74 7.24
N TYR A 313 22.02 0.55 6.98
CA TYR A 313 22.73 0.25 5.74
C TYR A 313 21.78 -0.10 4.59
N GLY A 314 21.98 0.55 3.44
CA GLY A 314 21.28 0.25 2.19
C GLY A 314 19.84 0.75 2.07
N GLY A 315 19.28 1.35 3.13
CA GLY A 315 17.91 1.89 3.15
C GLY A 315 16.81 0.84 2.92
N ASN A 316 15.57 1.24 3.14
CA ASN A 316 14.39 0.43 2.88
C ASN A 316 13.27 1.32 2.31
N MET A 317 12.89 1.11 1.04
CA MET A 317 11.82 1.89 0.40
C MET A 317 10.45 1.63 1.04
N ASP A 318 10.21 0.42 1.52
CA ASP A 318 8.94 0.07 2.16
C ASP A 318 8.77 0.81 3.50
N GLU A 319 9.87 0.96 4.24
CA GLU A 319 9.93 1.79 5.44
C GLU A 319 9.59 3.25 5.11
N GLY A 320 10.21 3.82 4.07
CA GLY A 320 9.96 5.20 3.66
C GLY A 320 8.50 5.47 3.26
N TRP A 321 7.86 4.54 2.56
CA TRP A 321 6.44 4.64 2.23
C TRP A 321 5.53 4.47 3.43
N THR A 322 5.89 3.59 4.37
CA THR A 322 5.16 3.40 5.62
C THR A 322 5.25 4.67 6.48
N ARG A 323 6.45 5.26 6.60
CA ARG A 323 6.67 6.54 7.28
C ARG A 323 5.77 7.64 6.71
N TRP A 324 5.78 7.80 5.39
CA TRP A 324 4.93 8.80 4.75
C TRP A 324 3.44 8.58 5.02
N LEU A 325 2.98 7.33 5.04
CA LEU A 325 1.60 7.00 5.41
C LEU A 325 1.29 7.41 6.85
N LEU A 326 2.18 7.10 7.80
CA LEU A 326 1.99 7.45 9.21
C LEU A 326 1.95 8.98 9.39
N GLU A 327 2.83 9.71 8.73
CA GLU A 327 2.87 11.18 8.73
C GLU A 327 1.60 11.79 8.13
N ASP A 328 1.11 11.29 6.97
CA ASP A 328 -0.10 11.80 6.32
C ASP A 328 -1.35 11.60 7.20
N PHE A 329 -1.40 10.51 7.97
CA PHE A 329 -2.51 10.20 8.89
C PHE A 329 -2.25 10.57 10.35
N GLU A 330 -1.21 11.36 10.64
CA GLU A 330 -0.88 11.90 11.98
C GLU A 330 -0.64 10.83 13.06
N PHE A 331 -0.17 9.64 12.67
CA PHE A 331 0.28 8.64 13.63
C PHE A 331 1.66 9.04 14.17
N PRO A 332 1.82 9.16 15.51
CA PRO A 332 3.15 9.38 16.09
C PRO A 332 3.97 8.10 15.95
N TYR A 333 5.23 8.23 15.58
CA TYR A 333 6.17 7.11 15.56
C TYR A 333 7.58 7.58 15.84
N ASP A 334 8.40 6.69 16.37
CA ASP A 334 9.84 6.85 16.51
C ASP A 334 10.56 5.93 15.54
N THR A 335 11.69 6.41 15.01
CA THR A 335 12.57 5.56 14.21
C THR A 335 13.35 4.62 15.11
N LEU A 336 13.12 3.32 14.97
CA LEU A 336 13.75 2.28 15.75
C LEU A 336 14.96 1.71 14.98
N MET A 337 16.16 2.09 15.39
CA MET A 337 17.42 1.59 14.83
C MET A 337 17.90 0.33 15.58
N ASP A 338 18.83 -0.42 14.99
CA ASP A 338 19.37 -1.66 15.56
C ASP A 338 19.76 -1.55 17.04
N ALA A 339 20.47 -0.49 17.41
CA ALA A 339 20.90 -0.25 18.80
C ALA A 339 19.72 -0.04 19.77
N ALA A 340 18.61 0.51 19.29
CA ALA A 340 17.41 0.68 20.11
C ALA A 340 16.65 -0.65 20.23
N VAL A 341 16.68 -1.51 19.21
CA VAL A 341 16.11 -2.88 19.28
C VAL A 341 16.82 -3.71 20.34
N THR A 342 18.15 -3.67 20.38
CA THR A 342 18.99 -4.43 21.34
C THR A 342 19.04 -3.83 22.73
N GLY A 343 18.58 -2.59 22.92
CA GLY A 343 18.69 -1.84 24.18
C GLY A 343 17.83 -2.37 25.35
N GLY A 344 16.91 -3.29 25.11
CA GLY A 344 16.21 -4.07 26.14
C GLY A 344 15.03 -3.38 26.85
N THR A 345 14.61 -2.17 26.44
CA THR A 345 13.53 -1.40 27.08
C THR A 345 12.28 -1.23 26.19
N LEU A 346 12.07 -2.13 25.23
CA LEU A 346 11.06 -1.96 24.17
C LEU A 346 9.63 -1.78 24.71
N ASN A 347 9.23 -2.51 25.77
CA ASN A 347 7.90 -2.39 26.37
C ASN A 347 7.71 -1.07 27.15
N ASP A 348 8.79 -0.48 27.65
CA ASP A 348 8.71 0.81 28.34
C ASP A 348 8.44 1.95 27.36
N ASP A 349 8.96 1.84 26.14
CA ASP A 349 8.93 2.89 25.13
C ASP A 349 7.82 2.69 24.09
N TYR A 350 7.47 1.43 23.74
CA TYR A 350 6.57 1.11 22.63
C TYR A 350 5.41 0.21 23.03
N ASP A 351 4.28 0.42 22.37
CA ASP A 351 3.10 -0.46 22.39
C ASP A 351 3.06 -1.33 21.12
N VAL A 352 3.58 -0.79 20.02
CA VAL A 352 3.65 -1.44 18.70
C VAL A 352 5.04 -1.26 18.10
N ILE A 353 5.59 -2.34 17.58
CA ILE A 353 6.76 -2.28 16.71
C ILE A 353 6.34 -2.72 15.31
N VAL A 354 6.73 -1.94 14.30
CA VAL A 354 6.47 -2.22 12.88
C VAL A 354 7.78 -2.63 12.20
N LEU A 355 7.76 -3.81 11.56
CA LEU A 355 8.84 -4.26 10.67
C LEU A 355 8.38 -4.08 9.22
N PRO A 356 8.87 -3.08 8.50
CA PRO A 356 8.66 -2.92 7.06
C PRO A 356 9.21 -4.13 6.29
N ALA A 357 8.68 -4.35 5.08
CA ALA A 357 9.08 -5.51 4.28
C ALA A 357 10.59 -5.53 4.00
N ASP A 358 11.28 -6.47 4.62
CA ASP A 358 12.70 -6.76 4.41
C ASP A 358 12.97 -8.25 4.64
N SER A 359 14.12 -8.76 4.20
CA SER A 359 14.51 -10.14 4.46
C SER A 359 15.08 -10.32 5.87
N VAL A 360 14.87 -11.49 6.46
CA VAL A 360 15.43 -11.86 7.78
C VAL A 360 16.93 -11.56 7.83
N ALA A 361 17.70 -12.06 6.85
CA ALA A 361 19.14 -11.86 6.79
C ALA A 361 19.60 -10.40 6.76
N ARG A 362 18.76 -9.48 6.25
CA ARG A 362 19.06 -8.04 6.29
C ARG A 362 18.72 -7.41 7.63
N MET A 363 17.66 -7.87 8.27
CA MET A 363 17.26 -7.37 9.58
C MET A 363 18.19 -7.88 10.69
N THR A 364 18.63 -9.14 10.60
CA THR A 364 19.56 -9.72 11.58
C THR A 364 21.03 -9.38 11.31
N GLY A 365 21.36 -8.99 10.07
CA GLY A 365 22.77 -8.76 9.67
C GLY A 365 23.47 -10.01 9.13
N ASP A 366 22.79 -11.14 9.03
CA ASP A 366 23.33 -12.41 8.52
C ASP A 366 23.45 -12.42 6.98
N GLN A 367 23.99 -11.35 6.40
CA GLN A 367 24.21 -11.29 4.95
C GLN A 367 25.30 -12.29 4.55
N PRO A 368 25.06 -13.14 3.53
CA PRO A 368 26.12 -13.98 3.01
C PRO A 368 27.28 -13.10 2.49
N GLU A 369 28.49 -13.45 2.86
CA GLU A 369 29.72 -12.72 2.49
C GLU A 369 29.90 -12.50 0.97
N ASN A 370 29.20 -13.25 0.13
CA ASN A 370 29.32 -13.27 -1.32
C ASN A 370 28.05 -12.83 -2.08
N GLY A 371 27.13 -12.13 -1.44
CA GLY A 371 25.96 -11.57 -2.13
C GLY A 371 26.40 -10.42 -3.06
N PRO A 372 25.80 -10.27 -4.28
CA PRO A 372 26.09 -9.12 -5.13
C PRO A 372 25.56 -7.83 -4.49
N SER A 373 26.34 -7.29 -3.54
CA SER A 373 26.02 -6.03 -2.93
C SER A 373 26.32 -4.91 -3.93
N ARG A 374 25.27 -4.30 -4.46
CA ARG A 374 25.41 -3.00 -5.16
C ARG A 374 26.00 -1.90 -4.26
N GLY A 375 26.48 -2.24 -3.05
CA GLY A 375 26.77 -1.34 -1.98
C GLY A 375 28.13 -1.47 -1.26
N GLY A 376 29.01 -2.40 -1.58
CA GLY A 376 30.18 -2.74 -0.74
C GLY A 376 29.80 -3.75 0.37
N SER A 377 30.79 -4.23 1.12
CA SER A 377 30.54 -5.07 2.30
C SER A 377 30.05 -4.18 3.47
N PRO A 378 29.15 -4.67 4.34
CA PRO A 378 28.88 -4.01 5.62
C PRO A 378 30.15 -3.68 6.42
N GLU A 379 31.20 -4.48 6.25
CA GLU A 379 32.51 -4.28 6.90
C GLU A 379 33.23 -3.01 6.45
N ASP A 380 32.90 -2.49 5.26
CA ASP A 380 33.45 -1.22 4.75
C ASP A 380 32.95 0.00 5.54
N TYR A 381 31.95 -0.18 6.41
CA TYR A 381 31.35 0.87 7.22
C TYR A 381 31.79 0.79 8.68
N PRO A 382 31.90 1.94 9.37
CA PRO A 382 32.10 1.92 10.82
C PRO A 382 31.01 1.09 11.52
N PRO A 383 31.33 0.37 12.61
CA PRO A 383 30.37 -0.52 13.29
C PRO A 383 29.02 0.13 13.61
N ALA A 384 29.01 1.42 13.98
CA ALA A 384 27.79 2.18 14.29
C ALA A 384 26.84 2.36 13.07
N PHE A 385 27.32 2.09 11.85
CA PHE A 385 26.57 2.26 10.62
C PHE A 385 26.33 0.93 9.88
N ARG A 386 26.69 -0.18 10.48
CA ARG A 386 26.35 -1.53 9.99
C ARG A 386 24.93 -1.82 10.40
N SER A 387 24.16 -2.47 9.51
CA SER A 387 22.81 -2.90 9.83
C SER A 387 22.79 -4.33 10.33
N GLY A 388 21.82 -4.60 11.21
CA GLY A 388 21.51 -5.90 11.74
C GLY A 388 21.48 -5.90 13.28
N PHE A 389 20.32 -6.22 13.82
CA PHE A 389 20.14 -6.30 15.27
C PHE A 389 20.56 -7.67 15.86
N GLY A 390 20.97 -8.63 15.03
CA GLY A 390 21.46 -9.95 15.45
C GLY A 390 20.46 -10.79 16.24
N ASP A 391 20.94 -11.87 16.84
CA ASP A 391 20.13 -12.75 17.70
C ASP A 391 19.69 -12.04 19.00
N GLU A 392 20.46 -11.06 19.49
CA GLU A 392 20.08 -10.24 20.65
C GLU A 392 18.81 -9.45 20.36
N GLY A 393 18.75 -8.81 19.18
CA GLY A 393 17.55 -8.06 18.78
C GLY A 393 16.36 -8.98 18.50
N VAL A 394 16.57 -10.18 17.95
CA VAL A 394 15.51 -11.18 17.81
C VAL A 394 14.93 -11.54 19.17
N THR A 395 15.79 -11.84 20.16
CA THR A 395 15.38 -12.16 21.53
C THR A 395 14.64 -10.97 22.18
N ALA A 396 15.10 -9.75 21.96
CA ALA A 396 14.44 -8.55 22.49
C ALA A 396 13.04 -8.31 21.89
N LEU A 397 12.89 -8.54 20.58
CA LEU A 397 11.60 -8.44 19.89
C LEU A 397 10.63 -9.54 20.33
N GLU A 398 11.09 -10.78 20.53
CA GLU A 398 10.27 -11.87 21.07
C GLU A 398 9.80 -11.54 22.48
N ALA A 399 10.72 -11.14 23.37
CA ALA A 399 10.39 -10.72 24.73
C ALA A 399 9.42 -9.53 24.76
N PHE A 400 9.59 -8.56 23.83
CA PHE A 400 8.63 -7.46 23.67
C PHE A 400 7.20 -7.97 23.44
N VAL A 401 7.03 -8.94 22.55
CA VAL A 401 5.72 -9.54 22.27
C VAL A 401 5.24 -10.36 23.46
N GLU A 402 6.08 -11.22 24.04
CA GLU A 402 5.72 -12.05 25.19
C GLU A 402 5.22 -11.21 26.39
N ASN A 403 5.75 -9.99 26.57
CA ASN A 403 5.36 -9.05 27.60
C ASN A 403 4.23 -8.09 27.19
N GLY A 404 3.42 -8.44 26.19
CA GLY A 404 2.19 -7.71 25.85
C GLY A 404 2.32 -6.74 24.67
N GLY A 405 3.48 -6.60 24.06
CA GLY A 405 3.68 -5.77 22.86
C GLY A 405 3.01 -6.32 21.61
N THR A 406 2.76 -5.47 20.65
CA THR A 406 2.27 -5.87 19.32
C THR A 406 3.35 -5.72 18.27
N LEU A 407 3.71 -6.80 17.59
CA LEU A 407 4.62 -6.78 16.45
C LEU A 407 3.82 -6.84 15.15
N VAL A 408 3.95 -5.82 14.29
CA VAL A 408 3.31 -5.76 12.97
C VAL A 408 4.37 -5.94 11.89
N THR A 409 4.20 -6.92 11.03
CA THR A 409 5.14 -7.21 9.95
C THR A 409 4.50 -7.10 8.57
N PHE A 410 5.26 -6.61 7.59
CA PHE A 410 4.81 -6.54 6.20
C PHE A 410 5.56 -7.53 5.32
N ALA A 411 4.79 -8.31 4.54
CA ALA A 411 5.32 -9.25 3.56
C ALA A 411 6.43 -10.13 4.16
N GLN A 412 7.59 -10.21 3.50
CA GLN A 412 8.71 -11.09 3.90
C GLN A 412 9.31 -10.80 5.30
N ALA A 413 9.03 -9.65 5.90
CA ALA A 413 9.44 -9.40 7.29
C ALA A 413 8.74 -10.34 8.29
N GLY A 414 7.60 -10.91 7.88
CA GLY A 414 6.88 -11.94 8.66
C GLY A 414 7.68 -13.22 8.88
N ASP A 415 8.60 -13.57 7.96
CA ASP A 415 9.44 -14.77 8.11
C ASP A 415 10.28 -14.72 9.40
N LEU A 416 10.69 -13.53 9.84
CA LEU A 416 11.44 -13.37 11.09
C LEU A 416 10.65 -13.94 12.28
N ALA A 417 9.41 -13.51 12.46
CA ALA A 417 8.59 -13.99 13.56
C ALA A 417 8.18 -15.44 13.38
N ILE A 418 7.87 -15.86 12.15
CA ILE A 418 7.51 -17.26 11.85
C ILE A 418 8.67 -18.20 12.22
N GLU A 419 9.89 -17.88 11.80
CA GLU A 419 11.06 -18.75 11.95
C GLU A 419 11.68 -18.67 13.35
N LYS A 420 11.76 -17.46 13.92
CA LYS A 420 12.50 -17.21 15.16
C LYS A 420 11.64 -17.34 16.43
N PHE A 421 10.33 -17.06 16.35
CA PHE A 421 9.40 -17.22 17.49
C PHE A 421 8.62 -18.55 17.41
N ASP A 422 8.96 -19.44 16.46
CA ASP A 422 8.31 -20.74 16.24
C ASP A 422 6.77 -20.60 16.20
N LEU A 423 6.26 -19.64 15.40
CA LEU A 423 4.83 -19.42 15.28
C LEU A 423 4.16 -20.59 14.53
N PRO A 424 2.91 -21.00 14.91
CA PRO A 424 2.18 -22.08 14.25
C PRO A 424 1.60 -21.67 12.89
N VAL A 425 2.41 -21.06 12.06
CA VAL A 425 2.09 -20.54 10.74
C VAL A 425 3.25 -20.81 9.79
N ARG A 426 2.95 -21.13 8.54
CA ARG A 426 3.97 -21.21 7.49
C ARG A 426 3.58 -20.36 6.28
N ASN A 427 4.59 -19.91 5.54
CA ASN A 427 4.38 -19.28 4.24
C ASN A 427 4.17 -20.36 3.17
N ALA A 428 2.95 -20.47 2.66
CA ALA A 428 2.54 -21.51 1.70
C ALA A 428 3.19 -21.35 0.31
N VAL A 429 3.76 -20.20 0.00
CA VAL A 429 4.43 -19.92 -1.28
C VAL A 429 5.95 -19.90 -1.17
N ALA A 430 6.50 -20.19 0.02
CA ALA A 430 7.94 -20.26 0.22
C ALA A 430 8.56 -21.40 -0.60
N GLY A 431 9.66 -21.11 -1.27
CA GLY A 431 10.43 -22.11 -2.04
C GLY A 431 9.79 -22.55 -3.37
N LEU A 432 8.60 -22.06 -3.73
CA LEU A 432 7.99 -22.37 -5.01
C LEU A 432 8.71 -21.66 -6.16
N SER A 433 8.86 -22.36 -7.27
CA SER A 433 9.39 -21.78 -8.51
C SER A 433 8.37 -20.81 -9.14
N SER A 434 8.83 -19.92 -9.99
CA SER A 434 7.95 -18.99 -10.71
C SER A 434 6.98 -19.67 -11.70
N THR A 435 7.20 -20.96 -12.01
CA THR A 435 6.28 -21.78 -12.81
C THR A 435 5.19 -22.41 -11.96
N GLU A 436 5.40 -22.57 -10.66
CA GLU A 436 4.41 -23.11 -9.72
C GLU A 436 3.55 -22.01 -9.12
N PHE A 437 4.16 -20.88 -8.73
CA PHE A 437 3.46 -19.70 -8.23
C PHE A 437 4.11 -18.41 -8.73
N TRP A 438 3.31 -17.53 -9.32
CA TRP A 438 3.78 -16.26 -9.83
C TRP A 438 2.73 -15.15 -9.69
N SER A 439 3.09 -14.09 -9.00
CA SER A 439 2.29 -12.86 -8.88
C SER A 439 3.23 -11.63 -8.83
N PRO A 440 3.57 -11.06 -10.00
CA PRO A 440 4.58 -10.00 -10.08
C PRO A 440 4.03 -8.58 -9.89
N GLY A 441 3.08 -8.41 -9.02
CA GLY A 441 2.40 -7.15 -8.78
C GLY A 441 0.98 -7.16 -9.36
N SER A 442 0.09 -7.86 -8.68
CA SER A 442 -1.30 -8.05 -9.07
C SER A 442 -2.23 -7.59 -7.95
N THR A 443 -3.49 -7.34 -8.28
CA THR A 443 -4.56 -7.19 -7.29
C THR A 443 -5.33 -8.49 -7.19
N LEU A 444 -5.41 -9.03 -5.99
CA LEU A 444 -6.01 -10.33 -5.68
C LEU A 444 -7.22 -10.16 -4.78
N ARG A 445 -8.31 -10.87 -5.09
CA ARG A 445 -9.56 -10.83 -4.33
C ARG A 445 -9.44 -11.56 -3.02
N VAL A 446 -9.94 -10.91 -1.97
CA VAL A 446 -9.93 -11.44 -0.60
C VAL A 446 -11.27 -11.22 0.08
N ASP A 447 -11.62 -12.14 0.97
CA ASP A 447 -12.64 -11.98 1.98
C ASP A 447 -12.00 -11.44 3.28
N ILE A 448 -12.73 -10.57 3.96
CA ILE A 448 -12.25 -9.86 5.16
C ILE A 448 -13.23 -10.10 6.30
N ASP A 449 -12.72 -10.59 7.42
CA ASP A 449 -13.49 -10.73 8.67
C ASP A 449 -13.66 -9.35 9.32
N ARG A 450 -14.66 -8.61 8.87
CA ARG A 450 -14.93 -7.24 9.33
C ARG A 450 -15.41 -7.14 10.79
N ASP A 451 -15.79 -8.26 11.38
CA ASP A 451 -16.23 -8.31 12.77
C ASP A 451 -15.02 -8.41 13.73
N HIS A 452 -13.86 -8.78 13.19
CA HIS A 452 -12.61 -8.79 13.91
C HIS A 452 -12.04 -7.38 14.09
N PRO A 453 -11.53 -7.00 15.30
CA PRO A 453 -11.03 -5.63 15.57
C PRO A 453 -9.95 -5.13 14.61
N LEU A 454 -9.08 -6.01 14.09
CA LEU A 454 -8.06 -5.65 13.12
C LEU A 454 -8.63 -5.31 11.72
N ALA A 455 -9.90 -5.58 11.48
CA ALA A 455 -10.57 -5.30 10.21
C ALA A 455 -11.79 -4.36 10.35
N TYR A 456 -11.97 -3.73 11.51
CA TYR A 456 -13.04 -2.75 11.70
C TYR A 456 -13.02 -1.66 10.63
N GLY A 457 -14.19 -1.30 10.12
CA GLY A 457 -14.36 -0.32 9.07
C GLY A 457 -14.01 -0.82 7.66
N MET A 458 -13.55 -2.07 7.51
CA MET A 458 -13.31 -2.67 6.20
C MET A 458 -14.61 -3.18 5.55
N PRO A 459 -14.69 -3.25 4.22
CA PRO A 459 -15.74 -4.00 3.53
C PRO A 459 -15.50 -5.52 3.72
N ALA A 460 -16.56 -6.34 3.57
CA ALA A 460 -16.44 -7.80 3.65
C ALA A 460 -15.57 -8.41 2.53
N LYS A 461 -15.43 -7.71 1.41
CA LYS A 461 -14.60 -8.11 0.26
C LYS A 461 -13.65 -6.98 -0.08
N GLY A 462 -12.40 -7.33 -0.40
CA GLY A 462 -11.36 -6.37 -0.72
C GLY A 462 -10.39 -6.89 -1.78
N LEU A 463 -9.36 -6.08 -2.02
CA LEU A 463 -8.29 -6.39 -2.95
C LEU A 463 -6.94 -6.26 -2.25
N ALA A 464 -6.14 -7.31 -2.31
CA ALA A 464 -4.76 -7.31 -1.82
C ALA A 464 -3.79 -7.00 -2.96
N ALA A 465 -2.95 -5.98 -2.79
CA ALA A 465 -1.83 -5.72 -3.69
C ALA A 465 -0.70 -6.72 -3.39
N PHE A 466 -0.50 -7.69 -4.29
CA PHE A 466 0.40 -8.81 -4.09
C PHE A 466 1.58 -8.76 -5.07
N LEU A 467 2.80 -8.69 -4.54
CA LEU A 467 4.05 -8.58 -5.29
C LEU A 467 4.97 -9.77 -5.01
N GLY A 468 6.06 -9.87 -5.75
CA GLY A 468 7.13 -10.81 -5.42
C GLY A 468 7.68 -10.56 -4.01
N GLY A 469 7.86 -11.63 -3.25
CA GLY A 469 8.27 -11.58 -1.83
C GLY A 469 7.11 -11.38 -0.84
N ASN A 470 5.87 -11.29 -1.32
CA ASN A 470 4.70 -11.34 -0.47
C ASN A 470 4.40 -12.77 -0.01
N GLN A 471 3.63 -12.91 1.05
CA GLN A 471 3.43 -14.17 1.74
C GLN A 471 1.96 -14.57 1.78
N VAL A 472 1.75 -15.86 1.84
CA VAL A 472 0.44 -16.49 2.01
C VAL A 472 0.54 -17.44 3.19
N TYR A 473 -0.35 -17.30 4.16
CA TYR A 473 -0.23 -18.01 5.43
C TYR A 473 -1.14 -19.23 5.49
N GLU A 474 -0.56 -20.31 5.95
CA GLU A 474 -1.24 -21.55 6.29
C GLU A 474 -0.99 -21.86 7.76
N VAL A 475 -2.08 -22.13 8.50
CA VAL A 475 -1.98 -22.50 9.91
C VAL A 475 -1.48 -23.92 10.02
N VAL A 476 -0.41 -24.12 10.77
CA VAL A 476 0.15 -25.45 11.02
C VAL A 476 -0.65 -26.12 12.14
N ALA A 477 -1.06 -27.38 11.91
CA ALA A 477 -1.78 -28.17 12.91
C ALA A 477 -0.87 -28.51 14.10
N THR A 478 -0.98 -27.69 15.15
CA THR A 478 -0.24 -27.86 16.40
C THR A 478 -1.20 -27.63 17.57
N PRO A 479 -0.85 -27.98 18.83
CA PRO A 479 -1.63 -27.61 20.02
C PRO A 479 -1.83 -26.10 20.21
N ARG A 480 -1.16 -25.28 19.39
CA ARG A 480 -1.24 -23.81 19.40
C ARG A 480 -2.20 -23.23 18.37
N ASN A 481 -2.98 -24.03 17.63
CA ASN A 481 -3.83 -23.56 16.53
C ASN A 481 -4.95 -22.60 16.96
N ASP A 482 -5.42 -22.70 18.20
CA ASP A 482 -6.38 -21.82 18.80
C ASP A 482 -5.87 -20.39 19.01
N ARG A 483 -4.57 -20.16 18.81
CA ARG A 483 -3.89 -18.87 18.96
C ARG A 483 -3.77 -18.08 17.65
N VAL A 484 -4.19 -18.65 16.52
CA VAL A 484 -4.11 -18.03 15.20
C VAL A 484 -5.49 -17.62 14.73
N GLU A 485 -5.66 -16.33 14.47
CA GLU A 485 -6.89 -15.75 13.92
C GLU A 485 -6.64 -15.33 12.47
N ARG A 486 -7.53 -15.73 11.56
CA ARG A 486 -7.46 -15.36 10.14
C ARG A 486 -8.29 -14.10 9.92
N ILE A 487 -7.67 -13.03 9.48
CA ILE A 487 -8.32 -11.72 9.31
C ILE A 487 -8.69 -11.47 7.85
N VAL A 488 -7.78 -11.79 6.94
CA VAL A 488 -7.97 -11.65 5.49
C VAL A 488 -7.63 -12.98 4.84
N THR A 489 -8.51 -13.47 3.98
CA THR A 489 -8.39 -14.77 3.31
C THR A 489 -8.60 -14.63 1.81
N PHE A 490 -7.77 -15.26 0.99
CA PHE A 490 -8.01 -15.34 -0.45
C PHE A 490 -9.31 -16.12 -0.71
N ILE A 491 -10.09 -15.68 -1.71
CA ILE A 491 -11.31 -16.41 -2.10
C ILE A 491 -10.97 -17.77 -2.72
N ASP A 492 -11.99 -18.60 -2.95
CA ASP A 492 -11.83 -20.00 -3.41
C ASP A 492 -11.39 -20.13 -4.89
N ARG A 493 -11.78 -19.18 -5.74
CA ARG A 493 -11.51 -19.17 -7.19
C ARG A 493 -11.67 -17.78 -7.80
N ASP A 494 -11.17 -17.57 -9.02
CA ASP A 494 -11.19 -16.28 -9.71
C ASP A 494 -10.49 -15.20 -8.84
N ILE A 495 -9.39 -15.56 -8.22
CA ILE A 495 -8.67 -14.72 -7.26
C ILE A 495 -8.08 -13.48 -7.93
N LEU A 496 -7.68 -13.59 -9.20
CA LEU A 496 -7.10 -12.46 -9.94
C LEU A 496 -8.15 -11.39 -10.25
N GLU A 497 -7.99 -10.18 -9.71
CA GLU A 497 -8.75 -9.00 -10.15
C GLU A 497 -8.07 -8.34 -11.34
N SER A 498 -6.80 -7.97 -11.22
CA SER A 498 -5.97 -7.40 -12.29
C SER A 498 -4.53 -7.84 -12.15
N GLY A 499 -3.81 -7.88 -13.28
CA GLY A 499 -2.40 -8.24 -13.32
C GLY A 499 -2.15 -9.62 -13.92
N TRP A 500 -1.26 -10.40 -13.30
CA TRP A 500 -0.85 -11.73 -13.74
C TRP A 500 -0.70 -12.66 -12.54
N LEU A 501 -1.40 -13.79 -12.56
CA LEU A 501 -1.34 -14.82 -11.52
C LEU A 501 -1.18 -16.19 -12.17
N LEU A 502 -0.18 -16.94 -11.71
CA LEU A 502 -0.04 -18.38 -11.96
C LEU A 502 -0.09 -19.10 -10.62
N GLY A 503 -0.68 -20.29 -10.59
CA GLY A 503 -0.80 -21.09 -9.36
C GLY A 503 -1.87 -20.56 -8.40
N GLU A 504 -3.03 -20.16 -8.91
CA GLU A 504 -4.17 -19.70 -8.11
C GLU A 504 -4.55 -20.70 -7.00
N ASP A 505 -4.58 -21.99 -7.33
CA ASP A 505 -4.93 -23.08 -6.39
C ASP A 505 -3.99 -23.15 -5.17
N VAL A 506 -2.75 -22.66 -5.31
CA VAL A 506 -1.77 -22.63 -4.20
C VAL A 506 -2.22 -21.72 -3.07
N ILE A 507 -2.92 -20.64 -3.40
CA ILE A 507 -3.30 -19.59 -2.45
C ILE A 507 -4.79 -19.60 -2.08
N ALA A 508 -5.62 -20.33 -2.83
CA ALA A 508 -7.06 -20.42 -2.61
C ALA A 508 -7.39 -20.77 -1.14
N GLU A 509 -8.30 -20.03 -0.53
CA GLU A 509 -8.78 -20.18 0.85
C GLU A 509 -7.69 -20.06 1.95
N LYS A 510 -6.46 -19.67 1.59
CA LYS A 510 -5.38 -19.41 2.55
C LYS A 510 -5.40 -17.97 3.03
N ALA A 511 -4.78 -17.73 4.19
CA ALA A 511 -4.79 -16.41 4.79
C ALA A 511 -3.76 -15.47 4.13
N ALA A 512 -4.20 -14.24 3.86
CA ALA A 512 -3.35 -13.12 3.45
C ALA A 512 -2.90 -12.27 4.65
N MET A 513 -3.65 -12.33 5.76
CA MET A 513 -3.34 -11.66 7.02
C MET A 513 -3.82 -12.51 8.19
N VAL A 514 -2.96 -12.67 9.18
CA VAL A 514 -3.27 -13.38 10.43
C VAL A 514 -2.80 -12.59 11.64
N SER A 515 -3.44 -12.85 12.79
CA SER A 515 -2.98 -12.45 14.12
C SER A 515 -2.63 -13.69 14.91
N VAL A 516 -1.46 -13.72 15.50
CA VAL A 516 -0.99 -14.82 16.35
C VAL A 516 -0.77 -14.30 17.74
N THR A 517 -1.46 -14.87 18.74
CA THR A 517 -1.19 -14.60 20.15
C THR A 517 0.14 -15.26 20.53
N HIS A 518 1.07 -14.51 21.11
CA HIS A 518 2.36 -15.00 21.58
C HIS A 518 2.67 -14.40 22.94
N GLY A 519 2.74 -15.22 23.99
CA GLY A 519 2.79 -14.72 25.36
C GLY A 519 1.54 -13.90 25.73
N GLU A 520 1.73 -12.71 26.26
CA GLU A 520 0.67 -11.75 26.59
C GLU A 520 0.34 -10.79 25.42
N GLY A 521 1.19 -10.76 24.36
CA GLY A 521 1.05 -9.92 23.21
C GLY A 521 0.60 -10.65 21.96
N ARG A 522 0.89 -10.06 20.80
CA ARG A 522 0.52 -10.62 19.50
C ARG A 522 1.49 -10.25 18.39
N VAL A 523 1.55 -11.12 17.38
CA VAL A 523 2.18 -10.83 16.10
C VAL A 523 1.11 -10.71 15.03
N VAL A 524 1.08 -9.58 14.31
CA VAL A 524 0.19 -9.34 13.18
C VAL A 524 1.00 -9.47 11.90
N LEU A 525 0.74 -10.56 11.16
CA LEU A 525 1.43 -10.87 9.90
C LEU A 525 0.56 -10.40 8.73
N ILE A 526 0.98 -9.38 8.00
CA ILE A 526 0.32 -8.86 6.80
C ILE A 526 1.14 -9.33 5.59
N GLY A 527 0.69 -10.39 4.92
CA GLY A 527 1.43 -11.07 3.86
C GLY A 527 1.54 -10.30 2.55
N PHE A 528 0.72 -9.28 2.33
CA PHE A 528 0.67 -8.46 1.13
C PHE A 528 1.04 -6.99 1.42
N ARG A 529 1.07 -6.16 0.39
CA ARG A 529 1.45 -4.74 0.51
C ARG A 529 0.25 -3.86 0.85
N ALA A 530 -0.22 -3.92 2.11
CA ALA A 530 -1.37 -3.14 2.57
C ALA A 530 -1.19 -1.61 2.47
N GLN A 531 0.06 -1.15 2.46
CA GLN A 531 0.44 0.28 2.37
C GLN A 531 1.27 0.62 1.12
N HIS A 532 1.20 -0.22 0.07
CA HIS A 532 2.04 -0.12 -1.13
C HIS A 532 2.17 1.30 -1.65
N ARG A 533 3.38 1.86 -1.61
CA ARG A 533 3.73 3.21 -2.08
C ARG A 533 2.75 4.30 -1.60
N ALA A 534 2.10 4.10 -0.45
CA ALA A 534 1.00 4.91 0.08
C ALA A 534 -0.16 5.12 -0.93
N GLN A 535 -0.41 4.13 -1.80
CA GLN A 535 -1.46 4.17 -2.82
C GLN A 535 -2.66 3.27 -2.49
N THR A 536 -2.45 2.23 -1.69
CA THR A 536 -3.46 1.18 -1.41
C THR A 536 -4.44 1.61 -0.31
N HIS A 537 -5.12 2.74 -0.52
CA HIS A 537 -6.11 3.30 0.44
C HIS A 537 -7.19 2.29 0.83
N GLY A 538 -7.51 1.34 -0.06
CA GLY A 538 -8.49 0.28 0.18
C GLY A 538 -8.11 -0.67 1.32
N THR A 539 -6.82 -0.73 1.70
CA THR A 539 -6.31 -1.63 2.75
C THR A 539 -5.60 -0.92 3.91
N PHE A 540 -5.50 0.42 3.90
CA PHE A 540 -4.85 1.18 4.98
C PHE A 540 -5.43 0.89 6.36
N LYS A 541 -6.76 0.68 6.46
CA LYS A 541 -7.42 0.42 7.75
C LYS A 541 -6.94 -0.85 8.42
N LEU A 542 -6.45 -1.84 7.68
CA LEU A 542 -5.83 -3.04 8.28
C LEU A 542 -4.56 -2.66 9.06
N VAL A 543 -3.76 -1.75 8.50
CA VAL A 543 -2.58 -1.21 9.18
C VAL A 543 -3.01 -0.33 10.36
N PHE A 544 -3.93 0.61 10.15
CA PHE A 544 -4.36 1.53 11.21
C PHE A 544 -4.99 0.81 12.40
N ASN A 545 -5.80 -0.21 12.16
CA ASN A 545 -6.38 -1.02 13.22
C ASN A 545 -5.30 -1.81 13.99
N ALA A 546 -4.28 -2.33 13.29
CA ALA A 546 -3.17 -3.01 13.94
C ALA A 546 -2.38 -2.06 14.86
N LEU A 547 -2.20 -0.80 14.44
CA LEU A 547 -1.52 0.21 15.24
C LEU A 547 -2.36 0.68 16.43
N MET A 548 -3.67 0.94 16.23
CA MET A 548 -4.54 1.45 17.31
C MET A 548 -5.02 0.37 18.29
N GLY A 549 -5.11 -0.89 17.85
CA GLY A 549 -5.60 -2.00 18.66
C GLY A 549 -4.65 -2.45 19.75
N ALA A 550 -3.38 -2.08 19.68
CA ALA A 550 -2.34 -2.46 20.63
C ALA A 550 -2.46 -1.76 22.01
N GLY A 551 -3.13 -0.63 22.07
CA GLY A 551 -3.26 0.17 23.29
C GLY A 551 -4.48 -0.14 24.15
N VAL A 552 -5.24 -1.19 23.87
CA VAL A 552 -6.48 -1.53 24.61
C VAL A 552 -6.19 -2.64 25.60
N PRO A 553 -6.18 -2.38 26.92
CA PRO A 553 -6.09 -3.44 27.92
C PRO A 553 -7.27 -4.42 27.78
N GLY A 554 -7.02 -5.70 27.55
CA GLY A 554 -8.04 -6.75 27.47
C GLY A 554 -8.50 -7.16 26.06
N ALA A 555 -7.90 -6.66 24.97
CA ALA A 555 -8.17 -7.16 23.63
C ALA A 555 -7.55 -8.56 23.34
N ALA A 556 -6.80 -9.11 24.27
CA ALA A 556 -6.37 -10.50 24.29
C ALA A 556 -7.44 -11.33 25.05
N GLY A 557 -8.38 -11.92 24.28
CA GLY A 557 -9.28 -12.96 24.80
C GLY A 557 -10.62 -12.49 25.35
N SER A 558 -11.55 -12.08 24.53
CA SER A 558 -12.96 -12.39 24.78
C SER A 558 -13.23 -13.78 24.18
N ALA A 559 -12.89 -14.81 24.92
CA ALA A 559 -13.38 -16.14 24.64
C ALA A 559 -14.91 -16.08 24.64
N ALA A 560 -15.51 -16.45 23.52
CA ALA A 560 -16.93 -16.75 23.46
C ALA A 560 -17.25 -17.77 24.57
N THR A 561 -18.02 -17.36 25.56
CA THR A 561 -18.62 -18.29 26.49
C THR A 561 -19.61 -19.16 25.73
N ASP A 562 -19.14 -20.36 25.44
CA ASP A 562 -19.96 -21.45 24.91
C ASP A 562 -21.06 -21.73 25.96
N SER A 563 -22.27 -21.24 25.70
CA SER A 563 -23.45 -21.66 26.43
C SER A 563 -23.91 -22.99 25.85
N GLY A 564 -23.23 -24.05 26.24
CA GLY A 564 -23.68 -25.42 26.00
C GLY A 564 -24.98 -25.68 26.74
N GLY A 565 -26.07 -25.77 25.98
CA GLY A 565 -27.33 -26.38 26.38
C GLY A 565 -27.56 -27.63 25.54
N ARG A 566 -27.29 -28.78 26.12
CA ARG A 566 -27.88 -30.06 25.70
C ARG A 566 -29.30 -30.20 26.30
N PRO A 567 -30.19 -31.02 25.71
CA PRO A 567 -29.97 -32.44 25.51
C PRO A 567 -29.91 -32.91 24.09
#